data_4fbb96d8aed244400d373425bbd66476
#
_entry.id   4fbb96d8aed244400d373425bbd66476
#
_cell.length_a   1.000
_cell.length_b   1.000
_cell.length_c   1.000
_cell.angle_alpha   90.00
_cell.angle_beta   90.00
_cell.angle_gamma   90.00
#
_symmetry.space_group_name_H-M   'P 1'
#
loop_
_entity.id
_entity.type
_entity.pdbx_description
1 polymer ?
#
loop_
_entity_poly.entity_id
_entity_poly.type
_entity_poly.pdbx_seq_one_letter_code
_entity_poly.pdbx_strand_id
1 'polypeptide(L)'
;MTRKLETALVIDDDDAFRTTLGGALRRRGVRARTAATVEEGLVALEYEPADLVIIDYRMPKRDGLSALSSYRRMRPSAIIVMLTGYGDIPLAVAAVKEGADTLMTKPIDADRLLREAAALPERPVGEALMEQPVRVYNLDELERDTIRKALVDSGGVVASAAKMLGIDRRTLQRKLKKIS
;
A
#
# COMPACT_ATOMS: atom_id res chain seq x y z
N MET A 1 -6.25 12.14 -16.61
CA MET A 1 -5.20 13.12 -16.24
C MET A 1 -4.41 12.54 -15.08
N THR A 2 -3.09 12.57 -15.12
CA THR A 2 -2.26 12.06 -14.01
C THR A 2 -2.24 13.12 -12.91
N ARG A 3 -2.57 12.72 -11.68
CA ARG A 3 -2.59 13.61 -10.52
C ARG A 3 -1.17 14.09 -10.20
N LYS A 4 -1.00 15.39 -9.98
CA LYS A 4 0.25 15.96 -9.51
C LYS A 4 0.38 15.75 -8.00
N LEU A 5 1.45 15.10 -7.56
CA LEU A 5 1.78 14.88 -6.15
C LEU A 5 2.88 15.85 -5.76
N GLU A 6 2.54 16.91 -5.03
CA GLU A 6 3.49 17.96 -4.65
C GLU A 6 4.06 17.75 -3.25
N THR A 7 3.28 17.09 -2.39
CA THR A 7 3.61 16.90 -0.98
C THR A 7 3.46 15.44 -0.58
N ALA A 8 4.40 14.94 0.22
CA ALA A 8 4.35 13.57 0.74
C ALA A 8 4.73 13.51 2.22
N LEU A 9 4.14 12.55 2.93
CA LEU A 9 4.53 12.17 4.29
C LEU A 9 4.89 10.69 4.31
N VAL A 10 6.11 10.38 4.73
CA VAL A 10 6.63 9.01 4.89
C VAL A 10 6.67 8.65 6.36
N ILE A 11 5.96 7.59 6.72
CA ILE A 11 5.82 7.11 8.11
C ILE A 11 6.36 5.69 8.17
N ASP A 12 7.47 5.50 8.87
CA ASP A 12 8.19 4.24 8.95
C ASP A 12 9.14 4.32 10.15
N ASP A 13 9.32 3.26 10.93
CA ASP A 13 10.24 3.25 12.07
C ASP A 13 11.72 3.07 11.64
N ASP A 14 11.96 2.56 10.45
CA ASP A 14 13.31 2.45 9.87
C ASP A 14 13.82 3.81 9.40
N ASP A 15 14.76 4.39 10.15
CA ASP A 15 15.36 5.70 9.85
C ASP A 15 16.12 5.72 8.51
N ALA A 16 16.82 4.65 8.18
CA ALA A 16 17.55 4.54 6.93
C ALA A 16 16.59 4.51 5.73
N PHE A 17 15.50 3.77 5.85
CA PHE A 17 14.47 3.72 4.82
C PHE A 17 13.77 5.08 4.67
N ARG A 18 13.35 5.71 5.78
CA ARG A 18 12.72 7.05 5.76
C ARG A 18 13.60 8.09 5.09
N THR A 19 14.88 8.13 5.47
CA THR A 19 15.85 9.09 4.92
C THR A 19 16.06 8.86 3.44
N THR A 20 16.23 7.62 3.03
CA THR A 20 16.45 7.24 1.63
C THR A 20 15.25 7.58 0.75
N LEU A 21 14.05 7.14 1.15
CA LEU A 21 12.83 7.37 0.39
C LEU A 21 12.46 8.86 0.37
N GLY A 22 12.51 9.52 1.53
CA GLY A 22 12.25 10.97 1.62
C GLY A 22 13.21 11.80 0.77
N GLY A 23 14.49 11.45 0.78
CA GLY A 23 15.50 12.06 -0.09
C GLY A 23 15.23 11.80 -1.58
N ALA A 24 14.82 10.60 -1.94
CA ALA A 24 14.48 10.25 -3.32
C ALA A 24 13.25 11.00 -3.85
N LEU A 25 12.24 11.19 -3.01
CA LEU A 25 11.04 11.98 -3.31
C LEU A 25 11.39 13.47 -3.51
N ARG A 26 12.22 14.04 -2.61
CA ARG A 26 12.65 15.44 -2.72
C ARG A 26 13.45 15.71 -4.01
N ARG A 27 14.31 14.79 -4.44
CA ARG A 27 15.03 14.90 -5.72
C ARG A 27 14.10 14.90 -6.93
N ARG A 28 12.86 14.43 -6.80
CA ARG A 28 11.82 14.44 -7.84
C ARG A 28 10.84 15.62 -7.74
N GLY A 29 11.18 16.60 -6.90
CA GLY A 29 10.37 17.80 -6.72
C GLY A 29 9.19 17.65 -5.78
N VAL A 30 9.05 16.52 -5.06
CA VAL A 30 8.02 16.31 -4.04
C VAL A 30 8.53 16.80 -2.70
N ARG A 31 7.80 17.70 -2.03
CA ARG A 31 8.11 18.13 -0.65
C ARG A 31 7.79 16.99 0.31
N ALA A 32 8.79 16.18 0.61
CA ALA A 32 8.62 15.01 1.46
C ALA A 32 9.04 15.31 2.90
N ARG A 33 8.11 15.05 3.83
CA ARG A 33 8.32 15.00 5.27
C ARG A 33 8.37 13.56 5.74
N THR A 34 8.94 13.33 6.91
CA THR A 34 9.07 11.99 7.47
C THR A 34 8.63 11.98 8.93
N ALA A 35 8.11 10.86 9.39
CA ALA A 35 7.73 10.60 10.77
C ALA A 35 8.17 9.18 11.16
N ALA A 36 8.61 9.01 12.40
CA ALA A 36 9.06 7.72 12.91
C ALA A 36 7.93 6.89 13.52
N THR A 37 6.82 7.54 13.86
CA THR A 37 5.67 6.90 14.50
C THR A 37 4.35 7.35 13.86
N VAL A 38 3.29 6.59 14.11
CA VAL A 38 1.92 6.96 13.72
C VAL A 38 1.54 8.32 14.27
N GLU A 39 1.83 8.56 15.56
CA GLU A 39 1.46 9.77 16.27
C GLU A 39 2.17 11.00 15.69
N GLU A 40 3.47 10.90 15.44
CA GLU A 40 4.23 11.96 14.76
C GLU A 40 3.67 12.26 13.37
N GLY A 41 3.28 11.22 12.61
CA GLY A 41 2.67 11.38 11.31
C GLY A 41 1.31 12.09 11.36
N LEU A 42 0.46 11.78 12.34
CA LEU A 42 -0.81 12.46 12.54
C LEU A 42 -0.60 13.95 12.87
N VAL A 43 0.31 14.24 13.80
CA VAL A 43 0.69 15.62 14.15
C VAL A 43 1.24 16.36 12.91
N ALA A 44 2.10 15.72 12.12
CA ALA A 44 2.64 16.34 10.92
C ALA A 44 1.55 16.71 9.90
N LEU A 45 0.47 15.92 9.80
CA LEU A 45 -0.66 16.21 8.89
C LEU A 45 -1.58 17.33 9.41
N GLU A 46 -1.62 17.56 10.71
CA GLU A 46 -2.36 18.71 11.27
C GLU A 46 -1.72 20.04 10.85
N TYR A 47 -0.38 20.10 10.89
CA TYR A 47 0.37 21.30 10.51
C TYR A 47 0.39 21.57 9.02
N GLU A 48 0.54 20.54 8.21
CA GLU A 48 0.63 20.68 6.75
C GLU A 48 -0.01 19.48 6.04
N PRO A 49 -0.97 19.70 5.13
CA PRO A 49 -1.55 18.64 4.32
C PRO A 49 -0.50 17.91 3.48
N ALA A 50 -0.78 16.64 3.17
CA ALA A 50 -0.02 15.87 2.20
C ALA A 50 -0.94 15.30 1.12
N ASP A 51 -0.48 15.33 -0.14
CA ASP A 51 -1.16 14.68 -1.27
C ASP A 51 -0.98 13.18 -1.23
N LEU A 52 0.17 12.73 -0.71
CA LEU A 52 0.57 11.33 -0.61
C LEU A 52 1.01 11.01 0.81
N VAL A 53 0.36 10.04 1.43
CA VAL A 53 0.76 9.47 2.72
C VAL A 53 1.27 8.05 2.46
N ILE A 54 2.49 7.78 2.90
CA ILE A 54 3.15 6.50 2.78
C ILE A 54 3.38 5.98 4.18
N ILE A 55 2.79 4.84 4.52
CA ILE A 55 2.84 4.28 5.88
C ILE A 55 3.32 2.84 5.85
N ASP A 56 4.31 2.52 6.68
CA ASP A 56 4.72 1.13 6.89
C ASP A 56 3.67 0.33 7.65
N TYR A 57 3.51 -0.92 7.28
CA TYR A 57 2.60 -1.84 7.98
C TYR A 57 3.12 -2.19 9.37
N ARG A 58 4.40 -2.54 9.48
CA ARG A 58 5.00 -3.02 10.73
C ARG A 58 5.73 -1.90 11.44
N MET A 59 5.05 -1.27 12.40
CA MET A 59 5.68 -0.30 13.28
C MET A 59 5.54 -0.72 14.74
N PRO A 60 6.53 -0.40 15.59
CA PRO A 60 6.44 -0.61 17.03
C PRO A 60 5.24 0.12 17.62
N LYS A 61 4.61 -0.42 18.67
CA LYS A 61 3.51 0.14 19.45
C LYS A 61 2.15 0.19 18.74
N ARG A 62 2.09 0.62 17.51
CA ARG A 62 0.84 0.71 16.74
C ARG A 62 1.15 0.40 15.29
N ASP A 63 0.54 -0.66 14.75
CA ASP A 63 0.72 -1.00 13.36
C ASP A 63 0.09 0.05 12.43
N GLY A 64 0.64 0.19 11.24
CA GLY A 64 0.16 1.15 10.25
C GLY A 64 -1.29 0.90 9.84
N LEU A 65 -1.74 -0.37 9.85
CA LEU A 65 -3.10 -0.74 9.49
C LEU A 65 -4.14 -0.08 10.41
N SER A 66 -3.93 -0.18 11.73
CA SER A 66 -4.85 0.40 12.72
C SER A 66 -4.90 1.93 12.68
N ALA A 67 -3.93 2.57 12.04
CA ALA A 67 -3.84 4.02 11.91
C ALA A 67 -4.53 4.57 10.64
N LEU A 68 -4.74 3.73 9.63
CA LEU A 68 -5.24 4.16 8.31
C LEU A 68 -6.55 4.95 8.38
N SER A 69 -7.51 4.49 9.17
CA SER A 69 -8.79 5.18 9.34
C SER A 69 -8.63 6.60 9.94
N SER A 70 -7.63 6.81 10.81
CA SER A 70 -7.32 8.13 11.36
C SER A 70 -6.71 9.05 10.28
N TYR A 71 -5.75 8.55 9.51
CA TYR A 71 -5.16 9.29 8.39
C TYR A 71 -6.21 9.64 7.33
N ARG A 72 -7.07 8.70 6.99
CA ARG A 72 -8.15 8.92 6.01
C ARG A 72 -9.15 9.97 6.47
N ARG A 73 -9.56 9.96 7.75
CA ARG A 73 -10.44 11.01 8.30
C ARG A 73 -9.80 12.39 8.26
N MET A 74 -8.52 12.49 8.56
CA MET A 74 -7.81 13.77 8.52
C MET A 74 -7.61 14.29 7.11
N ARG A 75 -7.42 13.40 6.15
CA ARG A 75 -7.11 13.72 4.74
C ARG A 75 -7.94 12.87 3.78
N PRO A 76 -9.22 13.18 3.59
CA PRO A 76 -10.11 12.37 2.74
C PRO A 76 -9.64 12.24 1.29
N SER A 77 -9.01 13.29 0.75
CA SER A 77 -8.52 13.34 -0.65
C SER A 77 -7.08 12.86 -0.84
N ALA A 78 -6.31 12.68 0.23
CA ALA A 78 -4.93 12.20 0.10
C ALA A 78 -4.89 10.77 -0.47
N ILE A 79 -3.85 10.48 -1.24
CA ILE A 79 -3.53 9.10 -1.60
C ILE A 79 -2.79 8.48 -0.43
N ILE A 80 -3.29 7.35 0.08
CA ILE A 80 -2.67 6.61 1.17
C ILE A 80 -2.14 5.29 0.63
N VAL A 81 -0.82 5.14 0.66
CA VAL A 81 -0.09 3.93 0.26
C VAL A 81 0.42 3.24 1.50
N MET A 82 0.02 1.98 1.71
CA MET A 82 0.62 1.15 2.74
C MET A 82 1.81 0.39 2.15
N LEU A 83 2.94 0.40 2.86
CA LEU A 83 4.12 -0.40 2.51
C LEU A 83 4.21 -1.64 3.41
N THR A 84 4.66 -2.74 2.85
CA THR A 84 4.90 -3.98 3.60
C THR A 84 6.11 -4.72 3.07
N GLY A 85 6.85 -5.39 3.95
CA GLY A 85 7.92 -6.32 3.55
C GLY A 85 7.38 -7.64 2.99
N TYR A 86 6.13 -7.97 3.31
CA TYR A 86 5.44 -9.16 2.83
C TYR A 86 4.04 -8.78 2.40
N GLY A 87 3.81 -8.75 1.08
CA GLY A 87 2.47 -8.58 0.54
C GLY A 87 1.73 -9.91 0.60
N ASP A 88 0.75 -10.02 1.49
CA ASP A 88 -0.28 -11.05 1.39
C ASP A 88 -1.63 -10.44 1.05
N ILE A 89 -2.50 -11.25 0.46
CA ILE A 89 -3.82 -10.79 0.00
C ILE A 89 -4.71 -10.36 1.16
N PRO A 90 -4.77 -11.08 2.30
CA PRO A 90 -5.54 -10.66 3.47
C PRO A 90 -5.14 -9.27 3.97
N LEU A 91 -3.85 -8.98 4.03
CA LEU A 91 -3.36 -7.66 4.45
C LEU A 91 -3.78 -6.56 3.46
N ALA A 92 -3.68 -6.82 2.15
CA ALA A 92 -4.09 -5.85 1.13
C ALA A 92 -5.58 -5.50 1.26
N VAL A 93 -6.43 -6.50 1.46
CA VAL A 93 -7.87 -6.30 1.66
C VAL A 93 -8.16 -5.53 2.96
N ALA A 94 -7.49 -5.86 4.04
CA ALA A 94 -7.64 -5.15 5.31
C ALA A 94 -7.20 -3.68 5.18
N ALA A 95 -6.05 -3.41 4.54
CA ALA A 95 -5.55 -2.06 4.32
C ALA A 95 -6.54 -1.19 3.51
N VAL A 96 -7.12 -1.73 2.44
CA VAL A 96 -8.12 -1.00 1.64
C VAL A 96 -9.39 -0.72 2.45
N LYS A 97 -9.88 -1.69 3.24
CA LYS A 97 -11.04 -1.50 4.12
C LYS A 97 -10.80 -0.41 5.17
N GLU A 98 -9.58 -0.33 5.71
CA GLU A 98 -9.21 0.66 6.71
C GLU A 98 -8.87 2.03 6.10
N GLY A 99 -8.85 2.17 4.78
CA GLY A 99 -8.74 3.46 4.11
C GLY A 99 -7.47 3.68 3.27
N ALA A 100 -6.61 2.69 3.08
CA ALA A 100 -5.55 2.76 2.08
C ALA A 100 -6.14 2.77 0.67
N ASP A 101 -5.47 3.44 -0.26
CA ASP A 101 -5.82 3.37 -1.68
C ASP A 101 -5.12 2.20 -2.37
N THR A 102 -3.93 1.84 -1.88
CA THR A 102 -3.18 0.70 -2.38
C THR A 102 -2.18 0.18 -1.34
N LEU A 103 -1.72 -1.05 -1.56
CA LEU A 103 -0.63 -1.67 -0.82
C LEU A 103 0.51 -1.96 -1.79
N MET A 104 1.74 -1.63 -1.40
CA MET A 104 2.95 -1.90 -2.18
C MET A 104 3.97 -2.63 -1.34
N THR A 105 4.81 -3.44 -1.98
CA THR A 105 5.84 -4.21 -1.28
C THR A 105 7.19 -3.51 -1.30
N LYS A 106 7.90 -3.58 -0.17
CA LYS A 106 9.32 -3.22 -0.10
C LYS A 106 10.17 -4.35 -0.73
N PRO A 107 11.27 -4.06 -1.44
CA PRO A 107 11.81 -2.73 -1.70
C PRO A 107 11.02 -1.99 -2.78
N ILE A 108 10.88 -0.68 -2.62
CA ILE A 108 10.21 0.19 -3.59
C ILE A 108 11.10 1.39 -3.92
N ASP A 109 11.15 1.74 -5.20
CA ASP A 109 11.77 2.98 -5.64
C ASP A 109 10.74 4.12 -5.77
N ALA A 110 11.24 5.36 -5.68
CA ALA A 110 10.37 6.53 -5.67
C ALA A 110 9.67 6.78 -7.01
N ASP A 111 10.25 6.38 -8.16
CA ASP A 111 9.63 6.56 -9.48
C ASP A 111 8.44 5.63 -9.64
N ARG A 112 8.60 4.38 -9.23
CA ARG A 112 7.51 3.41 -9.22
C ARG A 112 6.40 3.85 -8.29
N LEU A 113 6.74 4.25 -7.06
CA LEU A 113 5.79 4.73 -6.06
C LEU A 113 4.96 5.90 -6.59
N LEU A 114 5.63 6.95 -7.10
CA LEU A 114 4.95 8.15 -7.60
C LEU A 114 4.09 7.85 -8.83
N ARG A 115 4.58 7.04 -9.77
CA ARG A 115 3.83 6.66 -10.96
C ARG A 115 2.57 5.88 -10.62
N GLU A 116 2.67 4.87 -9.76
CA GLU A 116 1.53 4.05 -9.38
C GLU A 116 0.54 4.85 -8.52
N ALA A 117 1.02 5.67 -7.57
CA ALA A 117 0.16 6.54 -6.77
C ALA A 117 -0.59 7.56 -7.64
N ALA A 118 0.10 8.25 -8.56
CA ALA A 118 -0.51 9.25 -9.43
C ALA A 118 -1.52 8.68 -10.44
N ALA A 119 -1.48 7.38 -10.71
CA ALA A 119 -2.45 6.68 -11.56
C ALA A 119 -3.72 6.27 -10.82
N LEU A 120 -3.76 6.37 -9.49
CA LEU A 120 -4.95 6.04 -8.71
C LEU A 120 -6.06 7.06 -8.93
N PRO A 121 -7.33 6.64 -9.00
CA PRO A 121 -8.44 7.55 -9.17
C PRO A 121 -8.57 8.51 -7.98
N GLU A 122 -8.99 9.75 -8.27
CA GLU A 122 -9.32 10.70 -7.20
C GLU A 122 -10.52 10.21 -6.40
N ARG A 123 -10.42 10.28 -5.09
CA ARG A 123 -11.59 10.07 -4.23
C ARG A 123 -12.44 11.35 -4.23
N PRO A 124 -13.75 11.25 -4.47
CA PRO A 124 -14.63 12.40 -4.33
C PRO A 124 -14.59 12.90 -2.87
N VAL A 125 -14.36 14.19 -2.70
CA VAL A 125 -14.41 14.89 -1.42
C VAL A 125 -15.86 15.31 -1.18
N GLY A 126 -16.54 14.70 -0.25
CA GLY A 126 -17.93 15.04 0.11
C GLY A 126 -18.84 13.81 0.05
N GLU A 127 -19.61 13.60 1.08
CA GLU A 127 -20.68 12.57 1.28
C GLU A 127 -20.30 11.08 1.28
N ALA A 128 -19.10 10.69 0.96
CA ALA A 128 -18.73 9.29 0.78
C ALA A 128 -18.00 8.64 1.99
N LEU A 129 -18.17 9.15 3.20
CA LEU A 129 -17.85 8.39 4.43
C LEU A 129 -18.96 7.39 4.78
N MET A 130 -20.09 7.46 4.07
CA MET A 130 -21.15 6.48 4.10
C MET A 130 -21.16 5.73 2.78
N GLU A 131 -20.75 4.48 2.80
CA GLU A 131 -21.01 3.49 1.75
C GLU A 131 -20.48 3.82 0.33
N GLN A 132 -19.17 4.03 0.16
CA GLN A 132 -18.66 3.55 -1.11
C GLN A 132 -18.66 2.02 -1.03
N PRO A 133 -19.28 1.33 -1.99
CA PRO A 133 -19.03 -0.08 -2.13
C PRO A 133 -17.51 -0.18 -2.30
N VAL A 134 -16.86 -0.77 -1.31
CA VAL A 134 -15.52 -1.30 -1.50
C VAL A 134 -15.60 -1.89 -2.90
N ARG A 135 -14.77 -1.42 -3.86
CA ARG A 135 -14.55 -2.24 -5.05
C ARG A 135 -14.04 -3.53 -4.45
N VAL A 136 -14.97 -4.43 -4.25
CA VAL A 136 -14.67 -5.79 -3.89
C VAL A 136 -13.91 -6.27 -5.10
N TYR A 137 -12.58 -6.06 -5.08
CA TYR A 137 -11.74 -6.94 -5.85
C TYR A 137 -12.19 -8.30 -5.36
N ASN A 138 -12.86 -9.02 -6.26
CA ASN A 138 -13.32 -10.34 -5.94
C ASN A 138 -12.06 -11.03 -5.40
N LEU A 139 -12.05 -11.35 -4.11
CA LEU A 139 -10.87 -11.90 -3.44
C LEU A 139 -10.34 -13.09 -4.24
N ASP A 140 -11.27 -13.84 -4.84
CA ASP A 140 -10.99 -14.95 -5.72
C ASP A 140 -10.32 -14.50 -7.03
N GLU A 141 -10.65 -13.35 -7.60
CA GLU A 141 -10.01 -12.82 -8.82
C GLU A 141 -8.60 -12.34 -8.53
N LEU A 142 -8.40 -11.60 -7.44
CA LEU A 142 -7.07 -11.11 -7.04
C LEU A 142 -6.15 -12.29 -6.67
N GLU A 143 -6.69 -13.29 -5.99
CA GLU A 143 -5.97 -14.52 -5.68
C GLU A 143 -5.61 -15.31 -6.96
N ARG A 144 -6.54 -15.41 -7.90
CA ARG A 144 -6.33 -16.06 -9.21
C ARG A 144 -5.23 -15.37 -10.01
N ASP A 145 -5.26 -14.04 -10.08
CA ASP A 145 -4.27 -13.27 -10.84
C ASP A 145 -2.88 -13.34 -10.20
N THR A 146 -2.81 -13.31 -8.88
CA THR A 146 -1.55 -13.46 -8.13
C THR A 146 -0.96 -14.86 -8.33
N ILE A 147 -1.77 -15.90 -8.25
CA ILE A 147 -1.35 -17.29 -8.50
C ILE A 147 -0.92 -17.46 -9.97
N ARG A 148 -1.68 -16.92 -10.91
CA ARG A 148 -1.36 -17.01 -12.35
C ARG A 148 -0.03 -16.32 -12.66
N LYS A 149 0.18 -15.14 -12.10
CA LYS A 149 1.44 -14.40 -12.27
C LYS A 149 2.63 -15.17 -11.70
N ALA A 150 2.52 -15.67 -10.48
CA ALA A 150 3.58 -16.48 -9.86
C ALA A 150 3.89 -17.77 -10.66
N LEU A 151 2.90 -18.39 -11.28
CA LEU A 151 3.11 -19.54 -12.16
C LEU A 151 3.84 -19.16 -13.46
N VAL A 152 3.47 -18.03 -14.06
CA VAL A 152 4.16 -17.52 -15.26
C VAL A 152 5.61 -17.19 -14.92
N ASP A 153 5.85 -16.44 -13.85
CA ASP A 153 7.19 -16.02 -13.40
C ASP A 153 8.07 -17.22 -13.00
N SER A 154 7.46 -18.33 -12.57
CA SER A 154 8.16 -19.58 -12.21
C SER A 154 8.26 -20.60 -13.37
N GLY A 155 7.89 -20.20 -14.59
CA GLY A 155 7.89 -21.12 -15.75
C GLY A 155 6.93 -22.30 -15.61
N GLY A 156 5.83 -22.15 -14.87
CA GLY A 156 4.84 -23.20 -14.62
C GLY A 156 5.21 -24.17 -13.48
N VAL A 157 6.34 -23.97 -12.83
CA VAL A 157 6.81 -24.85 -11.74
C VAL A 157 6.09 -24.53 -10.43
N VAL A 158 5.10 -25.36 -10.05
CA VAL A 158 4.25 -25.15 -8.87
C VAL A 158 5.06 -25.03 -7.57
N ALA A 159 6.17 -25.77 -7.42
CA ALA A 159 7.02 -25.66 -6.23
C ALA A 159 7.70 -24.29 -6.11
N SER A 160 8.19 -23.75 -7.22
CA SER A 160 8.80 -22.42 -7.30
C SER A 160 7.76 -21.31 -7.08
N ALA A 161 6.60 -21.43 -7.71
CA ALA A 161 5.48 -20.50 -7.52
C ALA A 161 5.01 -20.48 -6.05
N ALA A 162 4.89 -21.64 -5.39
CA ALA A 162 4.53 -21.73 -3.98
C ALA A 162 5.55 -21.02 -3.08
N LYS A 163 6.85 -21.19 -3.37
CA LYS A 163 7.93 -20.50 -2.67
C LYS A 163 7.86 -18.98 -2.87
N MET A 164 7.59 -18.52 -4.07
CA MET A 164 7.41 -17.08 -4.38
C MET A 164 6.21 -16.49 -3.65
N LEU A 165 5.13 -17.26 -3.50
CA LEU A 165 3.91 -16.85 -2.80
C LEU A 165 3.98 -17.00 -1.27
N GLY A 166 5.08 -17.55 -0.72
CA GLY A 166 5.22 -17.77 0.71
C GLY A 166 4.25 -18.81 1.28
N ILE A 167 3.71 -19.71 0.44
CA ILE A 167 2.79 -20.79 0.83
C ILE A 167 3.38 -22.16 0.50
N ASP A 168 2.86 -23.18 1.15
CA ASP A 168 3.32 -24.53 0.87
C ASP A 168 2.73 -25.04 -0.47
N ARG A 169 3.48 -25.94 -1.14
CA ARG A 169 3.12 -26.52 -2.45
C ARG A 169 1.72 -27.15 -2.43
N ARG A 170 1.33 -27.82 -1.35
CA ARG A 170 0.05 -28.50 -1.22
C ARG A 170 -1.12 -27.50 -1.15
N THR A 171 -0.89 -26.39 -0.47
CA THR A 171 -1.82 -25.27 -0.41
C THR A 171 -2.03 -24.65 -1.79
N LEU A 172 -0.95 -24.40 -2.54
CA LEU A 172 -1.05 -23.89 -3.91
C LEU A 172 -1.78 -24.86 -4.84
N GLN A 173 -1.49 -26.15 -4.77
CA GLN A 173 -2.20 -27.17 -5.57
C GLN A 173 -3.69 -27.21 -5.28
N ARG A 174 -4.10 -27.09 -4.01
CA ARG A 174 -5.52 -27.04 -3.61
C ARG A 174 -6.21 -25.79 -4.17
N LYS A 175 -5.52 -24.64 -4.16
CA LYS A 175 -6.03 -23.38 -4.72
C LYS A 175 -6.15 -23.46 -6.25
N LEU A 176 -5.18 -24.03 -6.94
CA LEU A 176 -5.23 -24.24 -8.39
C LEU A 176 -6.42 -25.10 -8.82
N LYS A 177 -6.75 -26.17 -8.06
CA LYS A 177 -7.94 -26.98 -8.32
C LYS A 177 -9.28 -26.26 -8.18
N LYS A 178 -9.32 -25.16 -7.42
CA LYS A 178 -10.51 -24.30 -7.28
C LYS A 178 -10.64 -23.26 -8.38
N ILE A 179 -9.54 -22.99 -9.09
CA ILE A 179 -9.41 -21.93 -10.11
C ILE A 179 -9.58 -22.50 -11.52
N SER A 180 -9.39 -23.81 -11.67
CA SER A 180 -9.67 -24.55 -12.91
C SER A 180 -11.15 -24.88 -12.99
#